data_7c4120ce5349a2b638d7f8e846aace30
#
_entry.id   7c4120ce5349a2b638d7f8e846aace30
#
_cell.length_a   1.000
_cell.length_b   1.000
_cell.length_c   1.000
_cell.angle_alpha   90.00
_cell.angle_beta   90.00
_cell.angle_gamma   90.00
#
_symmetry.space_group_name_H-M   'P 1'
#
loop_
_entity.id
_entity.type
_entity.pdbx_description
1 polymer ?
#
loop_
_entity_poly.entity_id
_entity_poly.type
_entity_poly.pdbx_seq_one_letter_code
_entity_poly.pdbx_strand_id
1 'polypeptide(L)'
;MTNGQPFDEKRWYRVVMNSYRANGGGELLTRGAGIPKDSLEGRVLFHSDLDQRYYLTQEIERMGTVNPQPNHNWRFVPEAWARPALKRDSLLLFGR
;
A
#
# COMPACT_ATOMS: atom_id res chain seq x y z
N MET A 1 -11.70 0.93 2.62
CA MET A 1 -11.55 0.60 4.07
C MET A 1 -11.85 -0.87 4.29
N THR A 2 -11.16 -1.54 5.19
CA THR A 2 -11.37 -2.98 5.48
C THR A 2 -12.79 -3.31 5.96
N ASN A 3 -13.50 -2.35 6.54
CA ASN A 3 -14.90 -2.49 6.99
C ASN A 3 -15.94 -2.03 5.95
N GLY A 4 -15.53 -1.78 4.69
CA GLY A 4 -16.41 -1.31 3.62
C GLY A 4 -16.89 0.14 3.73
N GLN A 5 -16.54 0.85 4.79
CA GLN A 5 -16.89 2.26 4.93
C GLN A 5 -16.01 3.16 4.06
N PRO A 6 -16.54 4.27 3.51
CA PRO A 6 -15.73 5.25 2.81
C PRO A 6 -14.68 5.88 3.73
N PHE A 7 -13.61 6.38 3.13
CA PHE A 7 -12.60 7.15 3.84
C PHE A 7 -13.18 8.50 4.29
N ASP A 8 -12.93 8.86 5.55
CA ASP A 8 -13.34 10.14 6.15
C ASP A 8 -12.09 10.92 6.58
N GLU A 9 -11.83 12.06 5.96
CA GLU A 9 -10.65 12.90 6.21
C GLU A 9 -10.59 13.47 7.64
N LYS A 10 -11.71 13.49 8.35
CA LYS A 10 -11.81 14.01 9.74
C LYS A 10 -11.65 12.94 10.80
N ARG A 11 -11.48 11.69 10.39
CA ARG A 11 -11.40 10.54 11.30
C ARG A 11 -9.95 10.09 11.52
N TRP A 12 -9.65 9.64 12.73
CA TRP A 12 -8.39 9.00 13.04
C TRP A 12 -8.38 7.54 12.56
N TYR A 13 -7.26 7.12 11.99
CA TYR A 13 -7.07 5.75 11.49
C TYR A 13 -5.81 5.13 12.05
N ARG A 14 -5.86 3.82 12.30
CA ARG A 14 -4.67 3.01 12.52
C ARG A 14 -4.22 2.47 11.18
N VAL A 15 -2.96 2.71 10.84
CA VAL A 15 -2.38 2.34 9.55
C VAL A 15 -1.23 1.37 9.78
N VAL A 16 -1.21 0.28 9.05
CA VAL A 16 -0.09 -0.67 9.02
C VAL A 16 0.80 -0.33 7.84
N MET A 17 2.10 -0.22 8.10
CA MET A 17 3.10 0.07 7.06
C MET A 17 4.45 -0.54 7.45
N ASN A 18 5.38 -0.62 6.49
CA ASN A 18 6.74 -1.04 6.78
C ASN A 18 7.53 0.07 7.51
N SER A 19 8.65 -0.32 8.15
CA SER A 19 9.49 0.60 8.92
C SER A 19 10.07 1.75 8.08
N TYR A 20 10.43 1.48 6.83
CA TYR A 20 10.92 2.53 5.92
C TYR A 20 9.91 3.68 5.76
N ARG A 21 8.63 3.34 5.51
CA ARG A 21 7.55 4.34 5.40
C ARG A 21 7.22 5.00 6.73
N ALA A 22 7.17 4.22 7.81
CA ALA A 22 6.89 4.72 9.15
C ALA A 22 7.95 5.74 9.64
N ASN A 23 9.20 5.55 9.24
CA ASN A 23 10.30 6.46 9.56
C ASN A 23 10.42 7.67 8.62
N GLY A 24 9.45 7.89 7.76
CA GLY A 24 9.40 9.04 6.83
C GLY A 24 10.00 8.77 5.45
N GLY A 25 10.41 7.54 5.17
CA GLY A 25 10.97 7.16 3.87
C GLY A 25 9.99 7.39 2.72
N GLY A 26 10.48 7.97 1.62
CA GLY A 26 9.67 8.36 0.48
C GLY A 26 8.72 9.54 0.74
N GLU A 27 8.90 10.25 1.85
CA GLU A 27 8.21 11.49 2.20
C GLU A 27 6.66 11.42 2.22
N LEU A 28 6.11 10.21 2.21
CA LEU A 28 4.65 10.01 2.20
C LEU A 28 3.98 10.60 3.44
N LEU A 29 4.55 10.34 4.63
CA LEU A 29 4.03 10.86 5.89
C LEU A 29 4.42 12.31 6.13
N THR A 30 5.63 12.71 5.77
CA THR A 30 6.14 14.05 6.06
C THR A 30 5.59 15.09 5.08
N ARG A 31 5.91 14.98 3.80
CA ARG A 31 5.41 15.92 2.79
C ARG A 31 3.98 15.62 2.36
N GLY A 32 3.64 14.35 2.20
CA GLY A 32 2.29 13.95 1.76
C GLY A 32 1.22 14.20 2.82
N ALA A 33 1.43 13.72 4.04
CA ALA A 33 0.48 13.87 5.14
C ALA A 33 0.76 15.06 6.07
N GLY A 34 1.84 15.81 5.85
CA GLY A 34 2.19 17.00 6.63
C GLY A 34 2.60 16.71 8.08
N ILE A 35 3.03 15.49 8.39
CA ILE A 35 3.45 15.10 9.75
C ILE A 35 4.92 15.50 9.96
N PRO A 36 5.26 16.29 10.97
CA PRO A 36 6.65 16.60 11.27
C PRO A 36 7.47 15.34 11.52
N LYS A 37 8.69 15.27 10.97
CA LYS A 37 9.53 14.07 11.04
C LYS A 37 9.84 13.65 12.47
N ASP A 38 10.10 14.60 13.34
CA ASP A 38 10.40 14.40 14.77
C ASP A 38 9.21 13.88 15.58
N SER A 39 7.99 13.99 15.05
CA SER A 39 6.76 13.49 15.70
C SER A 39 6.34 12.09 15.23
N LEU A 40 7.04 11.51 14.26
CA LEU A 40 6.66 10.21 13.69
C LEU A 40 6.76 9.08 14.70
N GLU A 41 7.87 9.03 15.47
CA GLU A 41 8.11 7.99 16.47
C GLU A 41 7.01 7.96 17.55
N GLY A 42 6.58 9.13 18.01
CA GLY A 42 5.49 9.24 19.00
C GLY A 42 4.12 8.78 18.51
N ARG A 43 3.97 8.54 17.22
CA ARG A 43 2.72 8.03 16.62
C ARG A 43 2.70 6.52 16.42
N VAL A 44 3.81 5.85 16.68
CA VAL A 44 3.92 4.38 16.56
C VAL A 44 3.17 3.73 17.72
N LEU A 45 2.14 2.95 17.40
CA LEU A 45 1.35 2.22 18.40
C LEU A 45 1.90 0.82 18.65
N PHE A 46 2.52 0.23 17.65
CA PHE A 46 3.09 -1.11 17.70
C PHE A 46 4.24 -1.23 16.72
N HIS A 47 5.29 -1.90 17.12
CA HIS A 47 6.44 -2.25 16.29
C HIS A 47 6.66 -3.76 16.39
N SER A 48 6.81 -4.43 15.25
CA SER A 48 7.16 -5.85 15.21
C SER A 48 8.67 -6.02 15.18
N ASP A 49 9.19 -6.93 15.99
CA ASP A 49 10.59 -7.32 15.98
C ASP A 49 10.94 -8.24 14.81
N LEU A 50 9.93 -8.76 14.11
CA LEU A 50 10.08 -9.64 12.96
C LEU A 50 9.87 -8.88 11.65
N ASP A 51 10.66 -9.25 10.63
CA ASP A 51 10.55 -8.71 9.28
C ASP A 51 9.18 -9.05 8.65
N GLN A 52 8.67 -8.15 7.83
CA GLN A 52 7.43 -8.38 7.07
C GLN A 52 7.49 -9.65 6.21
N ARG A 53 8.67 -9.98 5.66
CA ARG A 53 8.88 -11.20 4.88
C ARG A 53 8.67 -12.47 5.71
N TYR A 54 9.02 -12.44 7.00
CA TYR A 54 8.74 -13.56 7.91
C TYR A 54 7.25 -13.86 7.95
N TYR A 55 6.40 -12.86 8.16
CA TYR A 55 4.95 -13.04 8.20
C TYR A 55 4.38 -13.50 6.86
N LEU A 56 4.89 -12.96 5.75
CA LEU A 56 4.49 -13.40 4.41
C LEU A 56 4.85 -14.86 4.16
N THR A 57 6.05 -15.29 4.55
CA THR A 57 6.50 -16.68 4.41
C THR A 57 5.60 -17.62 5.21
N GLN A 58 5.32 -17.28 6.47
CA GLN A 58 4.43 -18.07 7.32
C GLN A 58 3.03 -18.22 6.73
N GLU A 59 2.49 -17.14 6.16
CA GLU A 59 1.16 -17.16 5.56
C GLU A 59 1.14 -17.98 4.25
N ILE A 60 2.17 -17.86 3.42
CA ILE A 60 2.30 -18.65 2.19
C ILE A 60 2.42 -20.15 2.52
N GLU A 61 3.22 -20.52 3.53
CA GLU A 61 3.35 -21.89 4.00
C GLU A 61 2.01 -22.43 4.51
N ARG A 62 1.27 -21.63 5.30
CA ARG A 62 -0.06 -22.01 5.79
C ARG A 62 -1.07 -22.22 4.66
N MET A 63 -1.03 -21.39 3.62
CA MET A 63 -1.92 -21.50 2.47
C MET A 63 -1.58 -22.69 1.56
N GLY A 64 -0.31 -23.09 1.50
CA GLY A 64 0.21 -24.13 0.61
C GLY A 64 0.26 -23.66 -0.83
N THR A 65 -0.88 -23.63 -1.52
CA THR A 65 -0.98 -23.09 -2.88
C THR A 65 -1.55 -21.68 -2.84
N VAL A 66 -0.85 -20.73 -3.48
CA VAL A 66 -1.28 -19.35 -3.60
C VAL A 66 -1.82 -19.10 -5.01
N ASN A 67 -3.07 -18.69 -5.11
CA ASN A 67 -3.70 -18.30 -6.38
C ASN A 67 -4.21 -16.86 -6.29
N PRO A 68 -3.32 -15.85 -6.49
CA PRO A 68 -3.68 -14.46 -6.32
C PRO A 68 -4.66 -14.01 -7.43
N GLN A 69 -5.71 -13.32 -7.01
CA GLN A 69 -6.66 -12.69 -7.90
C GLN A 69 -6.61 -11.17 -7.73
N PRO A 70 -6.81 -10.41 -8.82
CA PRO A 70 -6.93 -8.96 -8.72
C PRO A 70 -8.13 -8.59 -7.83
N ASN A 71 -7.92 -7.72 -6.86
CA ASN A 71 -9.00 -7.25 -5.99
C ASN A 71 -9.66 -5.95 -6.48
N HIS A 72 -9.23 -5.42 -7.63
CA HIS A 72 -9.80 -4.26 -8.32
C HIS A 72 -10.03 -3.01 -7.43
N ASN A 73 -9.16 -2.82 -6.44
CA ASN A 73 -9.28 -1.76 -5.44
C ASN A 73 -8.47 -0.49 -5.78
N TRP A 74 -7.90 -0.42 -6.99
CA TRP A 74 -7.20 0.76 -7.49
C TRP A 74 -7.39 0.92 -8.99
N ARG A 75 -7.20 2.14 -9.50
CA ARG A 75 -7.24 2.46 -10.93
C ARG A 75 -6.44 3.71 -11.22
N PHE A 76 -5.98 3.87 -12.44
CA PHE A 76 -5.43 5.14 -12.93
C PHE A 76 -6.53 6.14 -13.26
N VAL A 77 -6.29 7.41 -12.96
CA VAL A 77 -7.18 8.51 -13.32
C VAL A 77 -6.38 9.64 -13.99
N PRO A 78 -6.92 10.33 -14.99
CA PRO A 78 -8.19 10.07 -15.69
C PRO A 78 -8.12 8.79 -16.53
N GLU A 79 -9.13 7.97 -16.41
CA GLU A 79 -9.17 6.65 -17.08
C GLU A 79 -9.10 6.76 -18.61
N ALA A 80 -9.71 7.80 -19.18
CA ALA A 80 -9.69 8.07 -20.61
C ALA A 80 -8.27 8.22 -21.20
N TRP A 81 -7.33 8.72 -20.40
CA TRP A 81 -5.92 8.88 -20.82
C TRP A 81 -5.08 7.64 -20.48
N ALA A 82 -5.33 7.05 -19.33
CA ALA A 82 -4.56 5.90 -18.86
C ALA A 82 -4.82 4.63 -19.68
N ARG A 83 -6.07 4.38 -20.07
CA ARG A 83 -6.45 3.15 -20.77
C ARG A 83 -5.75 2.94 -22.13
N PRO A 84 -5.68 3.95 -23.04
CA PRO A 84 -4.92 3.82 -24.28
C PRO A 84 -3.41 3.61 -24.06
N ALA A 85 -2.83 4.30 -23.08
CA ALA A 85 -1.41 4.15 -22.75
C ALA A 85 -1.10 2.74 -22.23
N LEU A 86 -1.88 2.22 -21.31
CA LEU A 86 -1.75 0.86 -20.79
C LEU A 86 -1.86 -0.20 -21.88
N LYS A 87 -2.82 -0.03 -22.82
CA LYS A 87 -2.98 -0.95 -23.95
C LYS A 87 -1.76 -0.93 -24.85
N ARG A 88 -1.23 0.25 -25.18
CA ARG A 88 -0.02 0.39 -25.98
C ARG A 88 1.18 -0.28 -25.29
N ASP A 89 1.39 -0.04 -24.02
CA ASP A 89 2.50 -0.59 -23.28
C ASP A 89 2.38 -2.12 -23.14
N SER A 90 1.17 -2.64 -22.95
CA SER A 90 0.90 -4.08 -22.96
C SER A 90 1.28 -4.72 -24.30
N LEU A 91 0.92 -4.08 -25.43
CA LEU A 91 1.32 -4.56 -26.76
C LEU A 91 2.82 -4.54 -26.95
N LEU A 92 3.52 -3.50 -26.51
CA LEU A 92 4.97 -3.37 -26.62
C LEU A 92 5.73 -4.40 -25.78
N LEU A 93 5.25 -4.66 -24.55
CA LEU A 93 5.94 -5.53 -23.60
C LEU A 93 5.60 -7.01 -23.76
N PHE A 94 4.36 -7.33 -24.08
CA PHE A 94 3.83 -8.68 -24.03
C PHE A 94 3.19 -9.15 -25.35
N GLY A 95 3.10 -8.28 -26.36
CA GLY A 95 2.45 -8.59 -27.63
C GLY A 95 0.94 -8.75 -27.56
N ARG A 96 0.34 -8.29 -26.47
CA ARG A 96 -1.10 -8.45 -26.22
C ARG A 96 -1.68 -7.36 -25.29
#